data_e7cb93bdb526ff58b44eade8ba75e06a
#
_entry.id   e7cb93bdb526ff58b44eade8ba75e06a
#
_cell.length_a   1.000
_cell.length_b   1.000
_cell.length_c   1.000
_cell.angle_alpha   90.00
_cell.angle_beta   90.00
_cell.angle_gamma   90.00
#
_symmetry.space_group_name_H-M   'P 1'
#
loop_
_entity.id
_entity.type
_entity.pdbx_description
1 polymer ?
#
loop_
_entity_poly.entity_id
_entity_poly.type
_entity_poly.pdbx_seq_one_letter_code
_entity_poly.pdbx_strand_id
1 'polypeptide(L)'
;MRRPLGVLAGFVSLAALCVPVTAAEAATASEAARCRVSVAKPRLNSALKIESFAARRGCFSSALLRIRIKRAVPGRDPVVKSGATRNGRVKVAVACEPGVYYALATDLRGRTIAKSRAARLSCSPDSRSTPTPTPSSSPTATPSTGAVGTAEENEVVRLTNAERAKGGCGPLKHDPQLRAAAFGHSEDMAKNNYFDHTSRDGRSFTDRIKAAGFTGGSAWAENIAFGQPSPASVVQGWMNSPGHRANIMNCRFNLIGVGAAKNSQGRIYWTQDFAAR
;
A
#
# COMPACT_ATOMS: atom_id res chain seq x y z
N MET A 1 -30.95 -29.55 -76.08
CA MET A 1 -30.39 -28.19 -76.19
C MET A 1 -30.53 -27.47 -74.85
N ARG A 2 -29.54 -27.50 -74.00
CA ARG A 2 -29.49 -26.68 -72.80
C ARG A 2 -28.05 -26.26 -72.62
N ARG A 3 -27.78 -24.94 -72.61
CA ARG A 3 -26.48 -24.31 -72.41
C ARG A 3 -26.21 -24.20 -70.88
N PRO A 4 -25.01 -24.41 -70.39
CA PRO A 4 -24.64 -24.08 -68.99
C PRO A 4 -24.20 -22.63 -68.87
N LEU A 5 -24.71 -21.96 -67.83
CA LEU A 5 -24.26 -20.65 -67.41
C LEU A 5 -22.92 -20.79 -66.71
N GLY A 6 -21.91 -20.05 -67.15
CA GLY A 6 -20.64 -19.90 -66.48
C GLY A 6 -20.76 -18.92 -65.32
N VAL A 7 -20.26 -19.32 -64.14
CA VAL A 7 -20.10 -18.48 -62.94
C VAL A 7 -18.69 -17.87 -62.97
N LEU A 8 -18.62 -16.55 -63.12
CA LEU A 8 -17.40 -15.75 -62.96
C LEU A 8 -17.18 -15.52 -61.47
N ALA A 9 -16.15 -16.13 -60.93
CA ALA A 9 -15.63 -15.84 -59.55
C ALA A 9 -14.76 -14.58 -59.60
N GLY A 10 -15.26 -13.48 -59.09
CA GLY A 10 -14.50 -12.24 -58.91
C GLY A 10 -13.59 -12.35 -57.66
N PHE A 11 -12.26 -12.32 -57.84
CA PHE A 11 -11.31 -12.14 -56.79
C PHE A 11 -11.30 -10.66 -56.32
N VAL A 12 -11.79 -10.39 -55.12
CA VAL A 12 -11.62 -9.09 -54.46
C VAL A 12 -10.26 -9.13 -53.77
N SER A 13 -9.26 -8.47 -54.34
CA SER A 13 -7.98 -8.20 -53.73
C SER A 13 -8.14 -7.13 -52.65
N LEU A 14 -8.09 -7.50 -51.38
CA LEU A 14 -7.89 -6.54 -50.27
C LEU A 14 -6.47 -5.99 -50.34
N ALA A 15 -6.31 -4.79 -50.88
CA ALA A 15 -5.11 -4.01 -50.75
C ALA A 15 -5.03 -3.49 -49.30
N ALA A 16 -4.15 -4.06 -48.50
CA ALA A 16 -3.81 -3.52 -47.17
C ALA A 16 -3.16 -2.15 -47.37
N LEU A 17 -3.89 -1.08 -47.06
CA LEU A 17 -3.35 0.28 -46.99
C LEU A 17 -2.42 0.36 -45.77
N CYS A 18 -1.11 0.12 -45.97
CA CYS A 18 -0.08 0.54 -45.00
C CYS A 18 -0.05 2.07 -44.99
N VAL A 19 -0.72 2.68 -44.03
CA VAL A 19 -0.59 4.12 -43.78
C VAL A 19 0.80 4.33 -43.16
N PRO A 20 1.71 5.10 -43.76
CA PRO A 20 3.00 5.38 -43.17
C PRO A 20 2.81 6.21 -41.89
N VAL A 21 3.26 5.66 -40.75
CA VAL A 21 3.34 6.43 -39.50
C VAL A 21 4.25 7.61 -39.75
N THR A 22 3.73 8.83 -39.59
CA THR A 22 4.50 10.04 -39.86
C THR A 22 5.69 10.12 -38.87
N ALA A 23 6.81 10.66 -39.33
CA ALA A 23 8.01 10.80 -38.51
C ALA A 23 7.76 11.57 -37.19
N ALA A 24 6.75 12.43 -37.16
CA ALA A 24 6.30 13.16 -35.98
C ALA A 24 5.66 12.25 -34.92
N GLU A 25 4.85 11.26 -35.33
CA GLU A 25 4.26 10.29 -34.37
C GLU A 25 5.29 9.32 -33.82
N ALA A 26 6.25 8.90 -34.62
CA ALA A 26 7.37 8.08 -34.18
C ALA A 26 8.30 8.85 -33.22
N ALA A 27 8.52 10.14 -33.42
CA ALA A 27 9.30 11.00 -32.53
C ALA A 27 8.61 11.20 -31.17
N THR A 28 7.28 11.41 -31.13
CA THR A 28 6.51 11.57 -29.90
C THR A 28 6.45 10.27 -29.08
N ALA A 29 6.31 9.12 -29.74
CA ALA A 29 6.35 7.81 -29.08
C ALA A 29 7.74 7.50 -28.47
N SER A 30 8.83 7.85 -29.20
CA SER A 30 10.20 7.71 -28.71
C SER A 30 10.52 8.66 -27.55
N GLU A 31 9.96 9.87 -27.55
CA GLU A 31 10.11 10.84 -26.46
C GLU A 31 9.39 10.36 -25.18
N ALA A 32 8.17 9.85 -25.29
CA ALA A 32 7.42 9.30 -24.17
C ALA A 32 8.14 8.13 -23.53
N ALA A 33 8.83 7.29 -24.28
CA ALA A 33 9.60 6.15 -23.81
C ALA A 33 10.88 6.55 -23.03
N ARG A 34 11.44 7.73 -23.28
CA ARG A 34 12.68 8.24 -22.63
C ARG A 34 12.41 9.16 -21.45
N CYS A 35 11.26 9.83 -21.42
CA CYS A 35 10.90 10.78 -20.37
C CYS A 35 10.54 10.06 -19.06
N ARG A 36 11.35 10.25 -18.04
CA ARG A 36 11.14 9.67 -16.71
C ARG A 36 10.92 10.77 -15.67
N VAL A 37 9.89 10.57 -14.82
CA VAL A 37 9.66 11.40 -13.65
C VAL A 37 10.05 10.62 -12.40
N SER A 38 10.87 11.22 -11.56
CA SER A 38 11.29 10.66 -10.27
C SER A 38 10.87 11.58 -9.14
N VAL A 39 10.56 10.99 -7.98
CA VAL A 39 10.23 11.72 -6.75
C VAL A 39 11.07 11.15 -5.61
N ALA A 40 11.76 12.03 -4.91
CA ALA A 40 12.57 11.63 -3.76
C ALA A 40 11.69 11.37 -2.53
N LYS A 41 12.08 10.38 -1.72
CA LYS A 41 11.54 10.16 -0.41
C LYS A 41 11.75 11.42 0.45
N PRO A 42 10.74 11.93 1.19
CA PRO A 42 10.93 13.03 2.12
C PRO A 42 11.98 12.72 3.18
N ARG A 43 12.81 13.71 3.49
CA ARG A 43 13.89 13.61 4.49
C ARG A 43 14.07 14.93 5.21
N LEU A 44 14.74 14.91 6.36
CA LEU A 44 15.21 16.14 7.01
C LEU A 44 16.46 16.66 6.30
N ASN A 45 16.51 17.97 6.10
CA ASN A 45 17.73 18.66 5.67
C ASN A 45 18.52 19.22 6.87
N SER A 46 19.67 19.84 6.62
CA SER A 46 20.52 20.42 7.66
C SER A 46 19.85 21.52 8.48
N ALA A 47 18.81 22.17 7.94
CA ALA A 47 18.01 23.18 8.63
C ALA A 47 16.78 22.59 9.35
N LEU A 48 16.77 21.29 9.60
CA LEU A 48 15.66 20.54 10.23
C LEU A 48 14.30 20.77 9.54
N LYS A 49 14.31 20.98 8.22
CA LYS A 49 13.07 21.07 7.42
C LYS A 49 12.86 19.76 6.68
N ILE A 50 11.60 19.35 6.55
CA ILE A 50 11.20 18.22 5.71
C ILE A 50 11.30 18.66 4.27
N GLU A 51 12.20 18.04 3.51
CA GLU A 51 12.40 18.35 2.10
C GLU A 51 12.13 17.13 1.20
N SER A 52 11.71 17.40 0.00
CA SER A 52 11.62 16.44 -1.10
C SER A 52 11.81 17.15 -2.43
N PHE A 53 12.09 16.38 -3.48
CA PHE A 53 12.18 16.91 -4.83
C PHE A 53 11.54 15.96 -5.85
N ALA A 54 11.09 16.53 -6.95
CA ALA A 54 10.73 15.80 -8.16
C ALA A 54 11.59 16.28 -9.33
N ALA A 55 11.94 15.38 -10.23
CA ALA A 55 12.74 15.69 -11.40
C ALA A 55 12.21 14.98 -12.64
N ARG A 56 12.31 15.64 -13.80
CA ARG A 56 12.12 15.07 -15.12
C ARG A 56 13.50 14.85 -15.78
N ARG A 57 13.70 13.67 -16.35
CA ARG A 57 14.93 13.30 -17.06
C ARG A 57 14.60 12.70 -18.41
N GLY A 58 15.40 13.03 -19.42
CA GLY A 58 15.23 12.55 -20.79
C GLY A 58 13.94 13.06 -21.47
N CYS A 59 13.40 14.20 -21.01
CA CYS A 59 12.20 14.81 -21.56
C CYS A 59 12.62 16.02 -22.42
N PHE A 60 12.29 16.02 -23.71
CA PHE A 60 12.61 17.10 -24.64
C PHE A 60 11.57 18.23 -24.61
N SER A 61 10.31 17.89 -24.34
CA SER A 61 9.23 18.88 -24.22
C SER A 61 9.14 19.47 -22.80
N SER A 62 8.89 20.77 -22.70
CA SER A 62 8.59 21.41 -21.43
C SER A 62 7.17 21.05 -20.99
N ALA A 63 7.01 20.53 -19.77
CA ALA A 63 5.69 20.32 -19.17
C ALA A 63 5.74 20.61 -17.68
N LEU A 64 4.64 21.14 -17.14
CA LEU A 64 4.55 21.45 -15.73
C LEU A 64 4.69 20.17 -14.90
N LEU A 65 5.68 20.17 -14.02
CA LEU A 65 5.87 19.18 -12.98
C LEU A 65 5.56 19.83 -11.64
N ARG A 66 4.55 19.33 -10.95
CA ARG A 66 4.21 19.77 -9.59
C ARG A 66 4.59 18.69 -8.59
N ILE A 67 5.27 19.09 -7.51
CA ILE A 67 5.49 18.22 -6.35
C ILE A 67 4.58 18.64 -5.21
N ARG A 68 4.10 17.66 -4.44
CA ARG A 68 3.35 17.85 -3.20
C ARG A 68 3.92 16.94 -2.12
N ILE A 69 4.35 17.49 -0.99
CA ILE A 69 4.61 16.71 0.22
C ILE A 69 3.28 16.57 0.94
N LYS A 70 2.92 15.36 1.27
CA LYS A 70 1.71 15.04 2.04
C LYS A 70 2.11 14.40 3.36
N ARG A 71 1.37 14.73 4.42
CA ARG A 71 1.46 14.06 5.72
C ARG A 71 0.39 12.96 5.75
N ALA A 72 0.81 11.75 6.04
CA ALA A 72 -0.11 10.64 6.23
C ALA A 72 -0.80 10.82 7.60
N VAL A 73 -2.11 11.04 7.55
CA VAL A 73 -2.96 11.20 8.73
C VAL A 73 -4.24 10.37 8.55
N PRO A 74 -4.94 10.03 9.62
CA PRO A 74 -6.28 9.45 9.49
C PRO A 74 -7.19 10.36 8.65
N GLY A 75 -7.89 9.79 7.68
CA GLY A 75 -8.73 10.51 6.73
C GLY A 75 -7.99 10.95 5.48
N ARG A 76 -8.24 12.18 5.01
CA ARG A 76 -7.61 12.71 3.80
C ARG A 76 -6.24 13.32 4.13
N ASP A 77 -5.19 12.76 3.56
CA ASP A 77 -3.83 13.25 3.74
C ASP A 77 -3.69 14.72 3.29
N PRO A 78 -3.38 15.67 4.18
CA PRO A 78 -3.19 17.06 3.81
C PRO A 78 -1.91 17.24 2.99
N VAL A 79 -1.94 18.21 2.08
CA VAL A 79 -0.75 18.69 1.40
C VAL A 79 -0.08 19.73 2.31
N VAL A 80 1.08 19.40 2.86
CA VAL A 80 1.82 20.29 3.77
C VAL A 80 2.75 21.26 3.03
N LYS A 81 3.18 20.90 1.81
CA LYS A 81 3.95 21.78 0.92
C LYS A 81 3.78 21.36 -0.53
N SER A 82 3.75 22.36 -1.42
CA SER A 82 3.77 22.11 -2.86
C SER A 82 4.70 23.11 -3.56
N GLY A 83 5.15 22.72 -4.75
CA GLY A 83 5.92 23.55 -5.66
C GLY A 83 5.77 23.04 -7.08
N ALA A 84 6.15 23.83 -8.06
CA ALA A 84 6.07 23.46 -9.46
C ALA A 84 7.22 24.07 -10.27
N THR A 85 7.58 23.39 -11.37
CA THR A 85 8.52 23.88 -12.38
C THR A 85 8.07 23.42 -13.76
N ARG A 86 8.44 24.14 -14.79
CA ARG A 86 8.21 23.71 -16.19
C ARG A 86 9.34 22.82 -16.70
N ASN A 87 10.54 23.01 -16.17
CA ASN A 87 11.73 22.27 -16.63
C ASN A 87 12.58 21.76 -15.46
N GLY A 88 13.19 20.60 -15.64
CA GLY A 88 14.22 20.08 -14.76
C GLY A 88 13.70 19.55 -13.42
N ARG A 89 14.14 20.18 -12.33
CA ARG A 89 13.93 19.69 -10.96
C ARG A 89 13.25 20.76 -10.11
N VAL A 90 12.27 20.33 -9.33
CA VAL A 90 11.60 21.16 -8.29
C VAL A 90 11.89 20.57 -6.92
N LYS A 91 12.39 21.39 -6.01
CA LYS A 91 12.63 21.06 -4.60
C LYS A 91 11.66 21.86 -3.73
N VAL A 92 11.11 21.23 -2.70
CA VAL A 92 10.26 21.89 -1.72
C VAL A 92 10.69 21.47 -0.32
N ALA A 93 10.53 22.40 0.63
CA ALA A 93 10.79 22.16 2.04
C ALA A 93 9.73 22.81 2.90
N VAL A 94 9.41 22.22 4.05
CA VAL A 94 8.46 22.71 5.05
C VAL A 94 9.06 22.55 6.44
N ALA A 95 8.60 23.34 7.40
CA ALA A 95 8.98 23.18 8.81
C ALA A 95 8.74 21.72 9.25
N CYS A 96 9.64 21.19 10.09
CA CYS A 96 9.50 19.84 10.58
C CYS A 96 8.40 19.77 11.63
N GLU A 97 7.50 18.82 11.43
CA GLU A 97 6.60 18.28 12.45
C GLU A 97 6.76 16.77 12.46
N PRO A 98 6.82 16.12 13.64
CA PRO A 98 6.91 14.66 13.68
C PRO A 98 5.75 14.00 12.98
N GLY A 99 6.02 12.98 12.15
CA GLY A 99 4.96 12.28 11.41
C GLY A 99 5.46 11.41 10.28
N VAL A 100 4.52 10.88 9.51
CA VAL A 100 4.80 10.11 8.30
C VAL A 100 4.51 10.96 7.07
N TYR A 101 5.47 11.04 6.17
CA TYR A 101 5.40 11.88 4.98
C TYR A 101 5.72 11.11 3.72
N TYR A 102 5.08 11.49 2.62
CA TYR A 102 5.42 11.04 1.28
C TYR A 102 5.25 12.17 0.28
N ALA A 103 5.85 12.03 -0.89
CA ALA A 103 5.77 13.04 -1.93
C ALA A 103 5.12 12.47 -3.20
N LEU A 104 4.33 13.30 -3.86
CA LEU A 104 3.69 13.01 -5.13
C LEU A 104 4.18 13.98 -6.19
N ALA A 105 4.51 13.48 -7.39
CA ALA A 105 4.60 14.30 -8.59
C ALA A 105 3.30 14.19 -9.38
N THR A 106 2.79 15.32 -9.85
CA THR A 106 1.56 15.40 -10.64
C THR A 106 1.79 16.19 -11.92
N ASP A 107 1.02 15.85 -12.97
CA ASP A 107 0.97 16.59 -14.23
C ASP A 107 0.07 17.86 -14.10
N LEU A 108 -0.14 18.56 -15.22
CA LEU A 108 -1.01 19.73 -15.33
C LEU A 108 -2.46 19.43 -14.92
N ARG A 109 -2.94 18.22 -15.19
CA ARG A 109 -4.31 17.78 -14.86
C ARG A 109 -4.45 17.26 -13.43
N GLY A 110 -3.36 17.32 -12.64
CA GLY A 110 -3.35 16.83 -11.26
C GLY A 110 -3.24 15.31 -11.12
N ARG A 111 -3.06 14.55 -12.22
CA ARG A 111 -2.85 13.10 -12.13
C ARG A 111 -1.48 12.82 -11.51
N THR A 112 -1.46 11.88 -10.59
CA THR A 112 -0.19 11.40 -10.00
C THR A 112 0.59 10.60 -11.04
N ILE A 113 1.79 11.07 -11.38
CA ILE A 113 2.71 10.44 -12.32
C ILE A 113 3.87 9.73 -11.63
N ALA A 114 4.18 10.10 -10.38
CA ALA A 114 5.13 9.39 -9.53
C ALA A 114 4.82 9.63 -8.05
N LYS A 115 5.12 8.63 -7.22
CA LYS A 115 4.96 8.67 -5.76
C LYS A 115 6.22 8.14 -5.10
N SER A 116 6.67 8.80 -4.03
CA SER A 116 7.77 8.32 -3.21
C SER A 116 7.31 7.25 -2.21
N ARG A 117 8.26 6.49 -1.68
CA ARG A 117 8.04 5.75 -0.44
C ARG A 117 7.76 6.74 0.70
N ALA A 118 6.98 6.32 1.68
CA ALA A 118 6.75 7.08 2.90
C ALA A 118 8.00 7.12 3.78
N ALA A 119 8.14 8.18 4.57
CA ALA A 119 9.18 8.36 5.57
C ALA A 119 8.55 8.75 6.90
N ARG A 120 8.86 8.04 7.97
CA ARG A 120 8.62 8.52 9.33
C ARG A 120 9.76 9.48 9.67
N LEU A 121 9.43 10.70 10.05
CA LEU A 121 10.39 11.74 10.39
C LEU A 121 10.12 12.22 11.82
N SER A 122 11.19 12.29 12.62
CA SER A 122 11.23 12.98 13.91
C SER A 122 12.04 14.25 13.74
N CYS A 123 11.71 15.30 14.48
CA CYS A 123 12.34 16.62 14.32
C CYS A 123 13.57 16.81 15.21
N SER A 124 14.12 15.71 15.75
CA SER A 124 15.34 15.74 16.56
C SER A 124 16.59 15.82 15.69
N PRO A 125 17.65 16.55 16.13
CA PRO A 125 18.91 16.65 15.38
C PRO A 125 19.61 15.32 15.12
N ASP A 126 19.37 14.31 15.94
CA ASP A 126 19.96 12.98 15.83
C ASP A 126 19.39 12.12 14.67
N SER A 127 18.39 12.63 13.95
CA SER A 127 17.81 11.98 12.77
C SER A 127 18.60 12.27 11.48
N ARG A 128 19.84 12.72 11.57
CA ARG A 128 20.72 12.82 10.41
C ARG A 128 21.10 11.41 9.95
N SER A 129 20.62 11.09 8.79
CA SER A 129 20.90 9.91 7.99
C SER A 129 22.20 9.19 8.37
N THR A 130 22.08 8.05 9.02
CA THR A 130 23.08 7.00 8.95
C THR A 130 23.25 6.61 7.46
N PRO A 131 24.47 6.51 6.93
CA PRO A 131 24.68 6.06 5.57
C PRO A 131 24.08 4.67 5.39
N THR A 132 23.44 4.47 4.27
CA THR A 132 22.91 3.19 3.80
C THR A 132 23.96 2.11 4.03
N PRO A 133 23.72 1.08 4.84
CA PRO A 133 24.51 -0.13 4.73
C PRO A 133 24.16 -0.79 3.40
N THR A 134 25.19 -1.11 2.63
CA THR A 134 25.23 -2.09 1.54
C THR A 134 24.36 -3.31 1.93
N PRO A 135 23.65 -3.96 0.99
CA PRO A 135 22.84 -5.13 1.30
C PRO A 135 23.75 -6.27 1.74
N SER A 136 24.00 -6.32 3.03
CA SER A 136 24.53 -7.49 3.69
C SER A 136 23.32 -8.30 4.17
N SER A 137 23.30 -9.55 3.77
CA SER A 137 22.48 -10.66 4.22
C SER A 137 21.61 -10.37 5.45
N SER A 138 20.32 -10.67 5.32
CA SER A 138 19.31 -10.76 6.39
C SER A 138 19.94 -10.98 7.78
N PRO A 139 19.66 -10.08 8.73
CA PRO A 139 19.54 -10.55 10.08
C PRO A 139 18.14 -11.14 10.22
N THR A 140 18.05 -12.43 10.38
CA THR A 140 16.98 -13.09 11.11
C THR A 140 16.74 -12.23 12.34
N ALA A 141 15.61 -11.52 12.39
CA ALA A 141 15.19 -10.79 13.57
C ALA A 141 15.03 -11.85 14.66
N THR A 142 16.01 -11.89 15.59
CA THR A 142 15.87 -12.62 16.85
C THR A 142 14.58 -12.10 17.49
N PRO A 143 13.59 -12.93 17.81
CA PRO A 143 12.38 -12.49 18.45
C PRO A 143 12.78 -11.89 19.79
N SER A 144 12.43 -10.64 20.00
CA SER A 144 12.48 -10.03 21.35
C SER A 144 11.61 -10.91 22.25
N THR A 145 12.24 -11.60 23.19
CA THR A 145 11.59 -12.51 24.14
C THR A 145 10.52 -11.70 24.91
N GLY A 146 9.24 -11.80 24.47
CA GLY A 146 8.10 -11.21 25.14
C GLY A 146 7.03 -10.51 24.26
N ALA A 147 7.36 -10.11 23.04
CA ALA A 147 6.35 -9.47 22.16
C ALA A 147 5.63 -10.51 21.29
N VAL A 148 4.30 -10.48 21.29
CA VAL A 148 3.47 -11.29 20.39
C VAL A 148 3.53 -10.71 18.97
N GLY A 149 3.92 -11.52 17.99
CA GLY A 149 3.91 -11.14 16.59
C GLY A 149 5.05 -10.22 16.13
N THR A 150 5.00 -9.84 14.85
CA THR A 150 5.98 -8.96 14.21
C THR A 150 5.77 -7.49 14.58
N ALA A 151 6.75 -6.64 14.29
CA ALA A 151 6.61 -5.19 14.48
C ALA A 151 5.45 -4.59 13.65
N GLU A 152 5.20 -5.12 12.45
CA GLU A 152 4.08 -4.70 11.60
C GLU A 152 2.73 -5.10 12.22
N GLU A 153 2.61 -6.31 12.74
CA GLU A 153 1.40 -6.82 13.41
C GLU A 153 1.11 -6.05 14.71
N ASN A 154 2.13 -5.80 15.52
CA ASN A 154 2.02 -5.02 16.75
C ASN A 154 1.64 -3.55 16.46
N GLU A 155 2.10 -2.96 15.36
CA GLU A 155 1.68 -1.62 14.94
C GLU A 155 0.19 -1.60 14.52
N VAL A 156 -0.32 -2.66 13.91
CA VAL A 156 -1.77 -2.80 13.64
C VAL A 156 -2.56 -2.83 14.95
N VAL A 157 -2.12 -3.60 15.95
CA VAL A 157 -2.77 -3.64 17.28
C VAL A 157 -2.78 -2.25 17.92
N ARG A 158 -1.64 -1.57 17.91
CA ARG A 158 -1.52 -0.21 18.48
C ARG A 158 -2.46 0.79 17.80
N LEU A 159 -2.53 0.76 16.49
CA LEU A 159 -3.42 1.64 15.71
C LEU A 159 -4.90 1.31 15.92
N THR A 160 -5.24 0.02 15.99
CA THR A 160 -6.59 -0.45 16.34
C THR A 160 -6.99 0.07 17.72
N ASN A 161 -6.11 -0.02 18.71
CA ASN A 161 -6.37 0.49 20.06
C ASN A 161 -6.51 2.03 20.09
N ALA A 162 -5.77 2.74 19.25
CA ALA A 162 -5.93 4.19 19.11
C ALA A 162 -7.29 4.58 18.54
N GLU A 163 -7.85 3.81 17.60
CA GLU A 163 -9.23 4.03 17.11
C GLU A 163 -10.27 3.67 18.19
N ARG A 164 -10.07 2.58 18.92
CA ARG A 164 -10.96 2.16 20.00
C ARG A 164 -11.05 3.20 21.12
N ALA A 165 -9.92 3.77 21.52
CA ALA A 165 -9.88 4.83 22.52
C ALA A 165 -10.71 6.05 22.14
N LYS A 166 -10.79 6.42 20.86
CA LYS A 166 -11.65 7.52 20.36
C LYS A 166 -13.14 7.24 20.56
N GLY A 167 -13.54 5.96 20.60
CA GLY A 167 -14.90 5.53 20.83
C GLY A 167 -15.19 5.06 22.24
N GLY A 168 -14.26 5.29 23.19
CA GLY A 168 -14.45 4.94 24.60
C GLY A 168 -14.31 3.44 24.92
N CYS A 169 -13.81 2.62 23.99
CA CYS A 169 -13.54 1.19 24.25
C CYS A 169 -12.16 0.99 24.90
N GLY A 170 -12.09 0.05 25.83
CA GLY A 170 -10.81 -0.40 26.39
C GLY A 170 -9.86 -0.99 25.34
N PRO A 171 -8.54 -1.01 25.62
CA PRO A 171 -7.56 -1.56 24.68
C PRO A 171 -7.68 -3.09 24.58
N LEU A 172 -7.38 -3.59 23.38
CA LEU A 172 -7.22 -5.02 23.10
C LEU A 172 -5.81 -5.46 23.45
N LYS A 173 -5.66 -6.60 24.11
CA LYS A 173 -4.38 -7.25 24.34
C LYS A 173 -4.07 -8.17 23.14
N HIS A 174 -2.84 -8.10 22.61
CA HIS A 174 -2.40 -9.02 21.56
C HIS A 174 -2.21 -10.42 22.15
N ASP A 175 -3.00 -11.37 21.68
CA ASP A 175 -3.03 -12.75 22.17
C ASP A 175 -2.26 -13.67 21.21
N PRO A 176 -1.34 -14.51 21.70
CA PRO A 176 -0.51 -15.36 20.84
C PRO A 176 -1.28 -16.43 20.08
N GLN A 177 -2.37 -16.97 20.65
CA GLN A 177 -3.19 -18.00 20.01
C GLN A 177 -4.08 -17.40 18.92
N LEU A 178 -4.70 -16.24 19.19
CA LEU A 178 -5.43 -15.48 18.15
C LEU A 178 -4.47 -15.02 17.04
N ARG A 179 -3.24 -14.60 17.40
CA ARG A 179 -2.21 -14.24 16.43
C ARG A 179 -1.85 -15.44 15.54
N ALA A 180 -1.69 -16.62 16.12
CA ALA A 180 -1.36 -17.83 15.35
C ALA A 180 -2.47 -18.17 14.34
N ALA A 181 -3.76 -18.05 14.73
CA ALA A 181 -4.90 -18.24 13.83
C ALA A 181 -4.90 -17.19 12.70
N ALA A 182 -4.79 -15.91 13.04
CA ALA A 182 -4.79 -14.80 12.10
C ALA A 182 -3.63 -14.87 11.10
N PHE A 183 -2.42 -15.17 11.58
CA PHE A 183 -1.24 -15.32 10.73
C PHE A 183 -1.38 -16.51 9.78
N GLY A 184 -1.79 -17.68 10.30
CA GLY A 184 -1.99 -18.87 9.50
C GLY A 184 -3.01 -18.63 8.37
N HIS A 185 -4.07 -17.87 8.63
CA HIS A 185 -5.04 -17.52 7.59
C HIS A 185 -4.50 -16.52 6.56
N SER A 186 -3.77 -15.49 7.01
CA SER A 186 -3.10 -14.56 6.10
C SER A 186 -2.08 -15.26 5.21
N GLU A 187 -1.32 -16.20 5.78
CA GLU A 187 -0.35 -17.02 5.04
C GLU A 187 -1.04 -17.94 4.04
N ASP A 188 -2.12 -18.62 4.42
CA ASP A 188 -2.91 -19.47 3.56
C ASP A 188 -3.51 -18.71 2.37
N MET A 189 -4.14 -17.57 2.62
CA MET A 189 -4.62 -16.68 1.55
C MET A 189 -3.49 -16.22 0.62
N ALA A 190 -2.35 -15.82 1.17
CA ALA A 190 -1.21 -15.35 0.40
C ALA A 190 -0.58 -16.46 -0.46
N LYS A 191 -0.40 -17.64 0.09
CA LYS A 191 0.22 -18.80 -0.58
C LYS A 191 -0.67 -19.37 -1.68
N ASN A 192 -1.98 -19.41 -1.43
CA ASN A 192 -2.96 -20.02 -2.32
C ASN A 192 -3.70 -19.01 -3.20
N ASN A 193 -3.34 -17.72 -3.15
CA ASN A 193 -3.90 -16.64 -3.96
C ASN A 193 -5.44 -16.59 -3.93
N TYR A 194 -6.03 -16.58 -2.73
CA TYR A 194 -7.47 -16.35 -2.53
C TYR A 194 -7.71 -15.27 -1.47
N PHE A 195 -8.93 -14.79 -1.37
CA PHE A 195 -9.34 -13.79 -0.38
C PHE A 195 -10.75 -14.09 0.08
N ASP A 196 -10.88 -14.78 1.21
CA ASP A 196 -12.15 -15.21 1.78
C ASP A 196 -11.98 -15.42 3.29
N HIS A 197 -13.05 -15.29 4.06
CA HIS A 197 -13.10 -15.61 5.48
C HIS A 197 -13.02 -17.12 5.75
N THR A 198 -13.48 -17.93 4.81
CA THR A 198 -13.42 -19.39 4.87
C THR A 198 -12.14 -19.89 4.22
N SER A 199 -11.39 -20.70 4.92
CA SER A 199 -10.21 -21.39 4.34
C SER A 199 -10.64 -22.34 3.22
N ARG A 200 -9.74 -22.63 2.25
CA ARG A 200 -10.05 -23.55 1.15
C ARG A 200 -10.39 -24.98 1.60
N ASP A 201 -9.94 -25.37 2.79
CA ASP A 201 -10.29 -26.64 3.42
C ASP A 201 -11.64 -26.61 4.16
N GLY A 202 -12.40 -25.51 4.07
CA GLY A 202 -13.72 -25.32 4.66
C GLY A 202 -13.72 -24.81 6.10
N ARG A 203 -12.55 -24.60 6.74
CA ARG A 203 -12.51 -24.09 8.12
C ARG A 203 -12.98 -22.63 8.20
N SER A 204 -13.86 -22.36 9.12
CA SER A 204 -14.23 -21.01 9.51
C SER A 204 -13.12 -20.35 10.35
N PHE A 205 -13.21 -19.02 10.56
CA PHE A 205 -12.27 -18.32 11.45
C PHE A 205 -12.32 -18.85 12.89
N THR A 206 -13.47 -19.23 13.38
CA THR A 206 -13.60 -19.83 14.72
C THR A 206 -12.94 -21.20 14.81
N ASP A 207 -12.97 -22.01 13.73
CA ASP A 207 -12.27 -23.29 13.69
C ASP A 207 -10.76 -23.07 13.72
N ARG A 208 -10.24 -22.07 13.01
CA ARG A 208 -8.82 -21.69 13.05
C ARG A 208 -8.39 -21.23 14.45
N ILE A 209 -9.21 -20.38 15.10
CA ILE A 209 -8.96 -19.91 16.47
C ILE A 209 -8.88 -21.09 17.45
N LYS A 210 -9.82 -22.03 17.37
CA LYS A 210 -9.82 -23.25 18.20
C LYS A 210 -8.60 -24.15 17.89
N ALA A 211 -8.29 -24.34 16.61
CA ALA A 211 -7.11 -25.13 16.17
C ALA A 211 -5.79 -24.52 16.63
N ALA A 212 -5.71 -23.19 16.79
CA ALA A 212 -4.57 -22.49 17.37
C ALA A 212 -4.46 -22.62 18.91
N GLY A 213 -5.35 -23.38 19.54
CA GLY A 213 -5.35 -23.64 20.98
C GLY A 213 -6.07 -22.59 21.83
N PHE A 214 -6.76 -21.62 21.22
CA PHE A 214 -7.52 -20.64 21.98
C PHE A 214 -8.79 -21.30 22.55
N THR A 215 -8.86 -21.33 23.88
CA THR A 215 -9.99 -21.91 24.64
C THR A 215 -10.72 -20.84 25.43
N GLY A 216 -12.00 -21.02 25.60
CA GLY A 216 -12.86 -20.03 26.24
C GLY A 216 -13.20 -18.90 25.28
N GLY A 217 -13.91 -17.91 25.76
CA GLY A 217 -14.40 -16.79 24.97
C GLY A 217 -15.91 -16.85 24.75
N SER A 218 -16.53 -15.67 24.78
CA SER A 218 -17.99 -15.48 24.68
C SER A 218 -18.44 -14.79 23.41
N ALA A 219 -17.49 -14.22 22.63
CA ALA A 219 -17.74 -13.59 21.34
C ALA A 219 -16.45 -13.54 20.50
N TRP A 220 -16.62 -13.62 19.17
CA TRP A 220 -15.52 -13.59 18.20
C TRP A 220 -15.91 -12.77 16.98
N ALA A 221 -14.91 -12.20 16.30
CA ALA A 221 -15.06 -11.57 14.99
C ALA A 221 -13.74 -11.64 14.22
N GLU A 222 -13.83 -11.50 12.91
CA GLU A 222 -12.68 -11.44 12.03
C GLU A 222 -12.78 -10.27 11.06
N ASN A 223 -11.66 -9.60 10.82
CA ASN A 223 -11.46 -8.67 9.72
C ASN A 223 -10.33 -9.20 8.83
N ILE A 224 -10.56 -9.22 7.53
CA ILE A 224 -9.50 -9.51 6.54
C ILE A 224 -9.31 -8.35 5.60
N ALA A 225 -8.11 -8.21 5.05
CA ALA A 225 -7.79 -7.19 4.05
C ALA A 225 -6.65 -7.65 3.13
N PHE A 226 -6.60 -7.08 1.92
CA PHE A 226 -5.66 -7.46 0.89
C PHE A 226 -5.11 -6.25 0.14
N GLY A 227 -3.78 -6.20 0.01
CA GLY A 227 -3.10 -5.21 -0.83
C GLY A 227 -2.76 -3.89 -0.15
N GLN A 228 -3.19 -3.66 1.10
CA GLN A 228 -2.78 -2.47 1.86
C GLN A 228 -1.30 -2.60 2.25
N PRO A 229 -0.45 -1.63 1.85
CA PRO A 229 1.00 -1.78 1.98
C PRO A 229 1.56 -1.47 3.37
N SER A 230 0.73 -1.12 4.35
CA SER A 230 1.19 -0.74 5.68
C SER A 230 0.12 -0.91 6.76
N PRO A 231 0.52 -1.05 8.05
CA PRO A 231 -0.39 -1.07 9.18
C PRO A 231 -1.38 0.10 9.21
N ALA A 232 -0.92 1.32 8.93
CA ALA A 232 -1.78 2.49 8.93
C ALA A 232 -2.84 2.42 7.81
N SER A 233 -2.47 1.93 6.61
CA SER A 233 -3.40 1.85 5.49
C SER A 233 -4.44 0.75 5.67
N VAL A 234 -4.08 -0.37 6.31
CA VAL A 234 -5.04 -1.45 6.55
C VAL A 234 -6.04 -1.08 7.65
N VAL A 235 -5.59 -0.52 8.78
CA VAL A 235 -6.50 -0.07 9.84
C VAL A 235 -7.44 1.02 9.33
N GLN A 236 -6.91 1.99 8.55
CA GLN A 236 -7.75 3.01 7.91
C GLN A 236 -8.78 2.38 6.97
N GLY A 237 -8.39 1.36 6.19
CA GLY A 237 -9.31 0.64 5.30
C GLY A 237 -10.43 -0.03 6.08
N TRP A 238 -10.12 -0.71 7.17
CA TRP A 238 -11.12 -1.32 8.03
C TRP A 238 -12.03 -0.29 8.70
N MET A 239 -11.49 0.82 9.20
CA MET A 239 -12.29 1.89 9.81
C MET A 239 -13.23 2.60 8.82
N ASN A 240 -12.91 2.60 7.54
CA ASN A 240 -13.77 3.15 6.48
C ASN A 240 -14.86 2.17 6.00
N SER A 241 -14.83 0.92 6.45
CA SER A 241 -15.81 -0.12 6.13
C SER A 241 -16.73 -0.34 7.32
N PRO A 242 -18.06 -0.13 7.21
CA PRO A 242 -18.97 -0.22 8.34
C PRO A 242 -18.90 -1.56 9.10
N GLY A 243 -18.81 -2.69 8.39
CA GLY A 243 -18.73 -4.02 8.99
C GLY A 243 -17.42 -4.24 9.76
N HIS A 244 -16.29 -3.93 9.13
CA HIS A 244 -14.97 -4.06 9.77
C HIS A 244 -14.83 -3.09 10.96
N ARG A 245 -15.33 -1.86 10.80
CA ARG A 245 -15.34 -0.86 11.87
C ARG A 245 -16.18 -1.34 13.06
N ALA A 246 -17.32 -1.98 12.82
CA ALA A 246 -18.17 -2.51 13.89
C ALA A 246 -17.40 -3.55 14.73
N ASN A 247 -16.59 -4.41 14.13
CA ASN A 247 -15.75 -5.34 14.85
C ASN A 247 -14.69 -4.61 15.70
N ILE A 248 -13.98 -3.64 15.14
CA ILE A 248 -12.96 -2.85 15.85
C ILE A 248 -13.59 -2.09 17.04
N MET A 249 -14.76 -1.50 16.84
CA MET A 249 -15.45 -0.65 17.83
C MET A 249 -16.37 -1.43 18.76
N ASN A 250 -16.36 -2.76 18.72
CA ASN A 250 -17.09 -3.56 19.67
C ASN A 250 -16.35 -3.62 21.01
N CYS A 251 -16.85 -2.88 22.00
CA CYS A 251 -16.20 -2.77 23.31
C CYS A 251 -16.25 -4.07 24.13
N ARG A 252 -17.02 -5.09 23.71
CA ARG A 252 -17.01 -6.42 24.36
C ARG A 252 -15.68 -7.15 24.15
N PHE A 253 -14.98 -6.90 23.04
CA PHE A 253 -13.70 -7.53 22.80
C PHE A 253 -12.62 -6.92 23.67
N ASN A 254 -11.77 -7.78 24.24
CA ASN A 254 -10.60 -7.43 25.05
C ASN A 254 -9.31 -8.09 24.54
N LEU A 255 -9.40 -9.00 23.55
CA LEU A 255 -8.27 -9.70 22.92
C LEU A 255 -8.31 -9.51 21.41
N ILE A 256 -7.12 -9.51 20.81
CA ILE A 256 -6.91 -9.44 19.36
C ILE A 256 -5.72 -10.31 18.96
N GLY A 257 -5.83 -10.99 17.82
CA GLY A 257 -4.70 -11.55 17.08
C GLY A 257 -4.57 -10.83 15.75
N VAL A 258 -3.34 -10.48 15.36
CA VAL A 258 -3.08 -9.88 14.05
C VAL A 258 -2.07 -10.74 13.31
N GLY A 259 -2.37 -11.06 12.05
CA GLY A 259 -1.48 -11.75 11.13
C GLY A 259 -1.28 -10.99 9.83
N ALA A 260 -0.04 -10.99 9.33
CA ALA A 260 0.33 -10.37 8.07
C ALA A 260 1.25 -11.28 7.26
N ALA A 261 0.88 -11.60 6.02
CA ALA A 261 1.69 -12.42 5.13
C ALA A 261 1.72 -11.84 3.71
N LYS A 262 2.84 -12.03 3.01
CA LYS A 262 3.03 -11.56 1.63
C LYS A 262 2.99 -12.74 0.67
N ASN A 263 2.30 -12.56 -0.45
CA ASN A 263 2.40 -13.52 -1.55
C ASN A 263 3.70 -13.33 -2.36
N SER A 264 3.94 -14.21 -3.34
CA SER A 264 5.11 -14.16 -4.22
C SER A 264 5.25 -12.85 -5.02
N GLN A 265 4.16 -12.09 -5.17
CA GLN A 265 4.14 -10.78 -5.83
C GLN A 265 4.37 -9.61 -4.84
N GLY A 266 4.66 -9.91 -3.57
CA GLY A 266 4.87 -8.90 -2.52
C GLY A 266 3.60 -8.22 -2.03
N ARG A 267 2.41 -8.68 -2.40
CA ARG A 267 1.14 -8.14 -1.90
C ARG A 267 0.83 -8.74 -0.53
N ILE A 268 0.37 -7.89 0.40
CA ILE A 268 0.14 -8.27 1.79
C ILE A 268 -1.33 -8.67 1.98
N TYR A 269 -1.52 -9.78 2.69
CA TYR A 269 -2.79 -10.22 3.25
C TYR A 269 -2.77 -9.99 4.76
N TRP A 270 -3.86 -9.46 5.30
CA TRP A 270 -4.01 -9.09 6.70
C TRP A 270 -5.22 -9.77 7.29
N THR A 271 -5.08 -10.23 8.52
CA THR A 271 -6.19 -10.77 9.32
C THR A 271 -6.13 -10.18 10.72
N GLN A 272 -7.30 -9.79 11.27
CA GLN A 272 -7.50 -9.50 12.68
C GLN A 272 -8.55 -10.48 13.21
N ASP A 273 -8.21 -11.28 14.21
CA ASP A 273 -9.13 -12.09 14.98
C ASP A 273 -9.38 -11.43 16.33
N PHE A 274 -10.64 -11.25 16.69
CA PHE A 274 -11.08 -10.64 17.95
C PHE A 274 -11.73 -11.68 18.84
N ALA A 275 -11.53 -11.56 20.15
CA ALA A 275 -12.25 -12.37 21.16
C ALA A 275 -12.60 -11.55 22.39
N ALA A 276 -13.70 -11.96 23.03
CA ALA A 276 -14.08 -11.55 24.39
C ALA A 276 -13.83 -12.72 25.34
N ARG A 277 -13.08 -12.47 26.40
CA ARG A 277 -12.82 -13.43 27.47
C ARG A 277 -13.12 -12.80 28.83
#